data_9379611c157168d1553b19da77627c41
#
_entry.id   9379611c157168d1553b19da77627c41
#
_cell.length_a   1.000
_cell.length_b   1.000
_cell.length_c   1.000
_cell.angle_alpha   90.00
_cell.angle_beta   90.00
_cell.angle_gamma   90.00
#
_symmetry.space_group_name_H-M   'P 1'
#
loop_
_entity.id
_entity.type
_entity.pdbx_description
1 polymer ?
#
loop_
_entity_poly.entity_id
_entity_poly.type
_entity_poly.pdbx_seq_one_letter_code
_entity_poly.pdbx_strand_id
1 'polypeptide(L)'
;LHSEIKTLQLNEPFRIAHGTSATRQVLRVSDGTHTTEAPFVPYYSEDPAQTLAILNQTVLPEKLPRTAALAMNLLRHDIIGHATGQKLSAHAIAKLGPSNRAAPPGCRSFSIPDDLDVFADKVRDISQQFRVLKLKLGSGDLGLDLATVSVARYAAPEAALILDVNGGWGMHEAALMIEKLSHYSPALIEQPIHHRLGVEAWEELRASIPGNSPLLFADESVQTAADVPALAPFIDGVNIKLLKCGSFDAAVAMIATAREHSLQILLGCMIETSLGTTAAAHLAPWADWIDLDGHFYVANDDFDGIAYDADGRLLMPDRPGIGAIPR
;
A
#
# COMPACT_ATOMS: atom_id res chain seq x y z
N LEU A 1 3.92 9.51 -27.25
CA LEU A 1 3.42 9.20 -25.92
C LEU A 1 1.93 9.60 -25.85
N HIS A 2 1.10 8.69 -25.36
CA HIS A 2 -0.31 8.96 -25.06
C HIS A 2 -0.52 8.91 -23.55
N SER A 3 -1.26 9.89 -23.02
CA SER A 3 -1.59 9.92 -21.59
C SER A 3 -3.07 10.27 -21.40
N GLU A 4 -3.70 9.62 -20.44
CA GLU A 4 -5.12 9.82 -20.10
C GLU A 4 -5.35 9.63 -18.60
N ILE A 5 -6.46 10.20 -18.11
CA ILE A 5 -6.97 9.93 -16.77
C ILE A 5 -8.12 8.96 -16.91
N LYS A 6 -7.98 7.79 -16.27
CA LYS A 6 -9.05 6.80 -16.19
C LYS A 6 -9.71 6.83 -14.83
N THR A 7 -11.05 6.84 -14.81
CA THR A 7 -11.84 6.68 -13.60
C THR A 7 -12.10 5.20 -13.36
N LEU A 8 -11.69 4.74 -12.19
CA LEU A 8 -11.97 3.40 -11.68
C LEU A 8 -13.26 3.45 -10.86
N GLN A 9 -14.20 2.55 -11.17
CA GLN A 9 -15.39 2.33 -10.39
C GLN A 9 -15.09 1.29 -9.31
N LEU A 10 -15.50 1.54 -8.08
CA LEU A 10 -15.31 0.56 -7.00
C LEU A 10 -16.51 -0.37 -6.91
N ASN A 11 -16.26 -1.63 -6.56
CA ASN A 11 -17.30 -2.64 -6.32
C ASN A 11 -18.25 -2.23 -5.19
N GLU A 12 -17.72 -1.54 -4.18
CA GLU A 12 -18.46 -0.95 -3.07
C GLU A 12 -17.73 0.31 -2.59
N PRO A 13 -18.41 1.27 -1.94
CA PRO A 13 -17.74 2.42 -1.35
C PRO A 13 -16.68 1.99 -0.34
N PHE A 14 -15.50 2.61 -0.39
CA PHE A 14 -14.39 2.30 0.50
C PHE A 14 -14.16 3.46 1.47
N ARG A 15 -14.36 3.21 2.78
CA ARG A 15 -14.26 4.18 3.86
C ARG A 15 -12.96 3.99 4.65
N ILE A 16 -12.23 5.09 4.81
CA ILE A 16 -11.03 5.20 5.66
C ILE A 16 -11.15 6.47 6.53
N ALA A 17 -10.18 6.75 7.40
CA ALA A 17 -10.18 7.95 8.25
C ALA A 17 -10.32 9.26 7.45
N HIS A 18 -9.82 9.31 6.20
CA HIS A 18 -9.91 10.49 5.32
C HIS A 18 -11.22 10.63 4.54
N GLY A 19 -12.19 9.73 4.73
CA GLY A 19 -13.50 9.77 4.08
C GLY A 19 -13.84 8.53 3.26
N THR A 20 -14.95 8.61 2.55
CA THR A 20 -15.50 7.52 1.73
C THR A 20 -15.41 7.86 0.25
N SER A 21 -15.05 6.89 -0.57
CA SER A 21 -15.01 7.07 -2.03
C SER A 21 -15.62 5.85 -2.73
N ALA A 22 -16.39 6.12 -3.80
CA ALA A 22 -16.94 5.11 -4.70
C ALA A 22 -16.14 5.01 -6.02
N THR A 23 -15.21 5.93 -6.25
CA THR A 23 -14.36 5.96 -7.45
C THR A 23 -12.92 6.31 -7.08
N ARG A 24 -11.99 5.97 -7.97
CA ARG A 24 -10.59 6.42 -7.96
C ARG A 24 -10.20 6.88 -9.35
N GLN A 25 -9.12 7.64 -9.45
CA GLN A 25 -8.55 8.02 -10.73
C GLN A 25 -7.12 7.51 -10.82
N VAL A 26 -6.74 7.07 -12.01
CA VAL A 26 -5.37 6.72 -12.34
C VAL A 26 -4.93 7.49 -13.58
N LEU A 27 -3.67 7.86 -13.61
CA LEU A 27 -2.99 8.30 -14.81
C LEU A 27 -2.51 7.07 -15.57
N ARG A 28 -2.88 6.95 -16.83
CA ARG A 28 -2.31 5.98 -17.77
C ARG A 28 -1.39 6.67 -18.74
N VAL A 29 -0.27 6.00 -19.01
CA VAL A 29 0.72 6.47 -19.98
C VAL A 29 1.10 5.30 -20.89
N SER A 30 1.09 5.54 -22.21
CA SER A 30 1.40 4.52 -23.21
C SER A 30 2.28 5.08 -24.34
N ASP A 31 3.19 4.25 -24.84
CA ASP A 31 3.94 4.52 -26.09
C ASP A 31 3.27 3.90 -27.34
N GLY A 32 2.09 3.29 -27.17
CA GLY A 32 1.33 2.58 -28.20
C GLY A 32 1.54 1.08 -28.16
N THR A 33 2.56 0.58 -27.46
CA THR A 33 2.85 -0.86 -27.27
C THR A 33 2.77 -1.24 -25.79
N HIS A 34 3.36 -0.41 -24.94
CA HIS A 34 3.44 -0.60 -23.51
C HIS A 34 2.51 0.40 -22.82
N THR A 35 1.87 -0.02 -21.75
CA THR A 35 0.98 0.82 -20.96
C THR A 35 1.32 0.66 -19.49
N THR A 36 1.37 1.78 -18.76
CA THR A 36 1.56 1.82 -17.31
C THR A 36 0.55 2.73 -16.67
N GLU A 37 0.38 2.60 -15.38
CA GLU A 37 -0.50 3.48 -14.63
C GLU A 37 0.08 3.88 -13.28
N ALA A 38 -0.41 5.00 -12.74
CA ALA A 38 -0.16 5.43 -11.38
C ALA A 38 -1.42 6.09 -10.79
N PRO A 39 -1.79 5.77 -9.54
CA PRO A 39 -3.03 6.26 -8.95
C PRO A 39 -2.92 7.71 -8.49
N PHE A 40 -4.04 8.44 -8.54
CA PHE A 40 -4.24 9.68 -7.80
C PHE A 40 -4.88 9.39 -6.45
N VAL A 41 -4.36 10.01 -5.41
CA VAL A 41 -4.88 9.86 -4.05
C VAL A 41 -5.62 11.13 -3.65
N PRO A 42 -6.90 11.06 -3.28
CA PRO A 42 -7.74 12.26 -3.04
C PRO A 42 -7.23 13.20 -1.94
N TYR A 43 -6.50 12.66 -0.95
CA TYR A 43 -5.93 13.44 0.15
C TYR A 43 -4.47 13.87 -0.08
N TYR A 44 -3.89 13.59 -1.26
CA TYR A 44 -2.66 14.19 -1.73
C TYR A 44 -2.97 15.40 -2.62
N SER A 45 -2.08 16.38 -2.64
CA SER A 45 -2.33 17.68 -3.29
C SER A 45 -2.14 17.68 -4.81
N GLU A 46 -2.08 16.51 -5.48
CA GLU A 46 -1.91 16.45 -6.92
C GLU A 46 -3.26 16.58 -7.64
N ASP A 47 -3.33 17.52 -8.59
CA ASP A 47 -4.47 17.71 -9.47
C ASP A 47 -4.31 16.86 -10.73
N PRO A 48 -5.25 15.93 -11.04
CA PRO A 48 -5.16 15.06 -12.21
C PRO A 48 -5.13 15.85 -13.53
N ALA A 49 -5.93 16.91 -13.68
CA ALA A 49 -6.00 17.66 -14.92
C ALA A 49 -4.70 18.45 -15.15
N GLN A 50 -4.11 19.04 -14.11
CA GLN A 50 -2.83 19.71 -14.20
C GLN A 50 -1.70 18.73 -14.52
N THR A 51 -1.71 17.55 -13.89
CA THR A 51 -0.72 16.49 -14.15
C THR A 51 -0.78 16.04 -15.62
N LEU A 52 -1.99 15.81 -16.15
CA LEU A 52 -2.18 15.48 -17.56
C LEU A 52 -1.72 16.60 -18.48
N ALA A 53 -2.04 17.87 -18.16
CA ALA A 53 -1.61 19.02 -18.95
C ALA A 53 -0.07 19.15 -19.02
N ILE A 54 0.64 18.80 -17.93
CA ILE A 54 2.11 18.78 -17.89
C ILE A 54 2.65 17.73 -18.86
N LEU A 55 2.10 16.50 -18.83
CA LEU A 55 2.56 15.41 -19.71
C LEU A 55 2.29 15.67 -21.20
N ASN A 56 1.32 16.51 -21.53
CA ASN A 56 1.00 16.91 -22.91
C ASN A 56 1.87 18.05 -23.43
N GLN A 57 2.82 18.57 -22.64
CA GLN A 57 3.76 19.61 -23.11
C GLN A 57 4.81 19.01 -24.05
N THR A 58 5.28 19.81 -24.99
CA THR A 58 6.35 19.43 -25.92
C THR A 58 7.68 19.16 -25.19
N VAL A 59 7.93 19.90 -24.11
CA VAL A 59 9.11 19.72 -23.24
C VAL A 59 8.62 19.52 -21.82
N LEU A 60 8.97 18.37 -21.25
CA LEU A 60 8.60 18.06 -19.87
C LEU A 60 9.48 18.84 -18.89
N PRO A 61 8.94 19.30 -17.75
CA PRO A 61 9.75 19.91 -16.70
C PRO A 61 10.71 18.89 -16.09
N GLU A 62 11.82 19.38 -15.53
CA GLU A 62 12.82 18.55 -14.87
C GLU A 62 12.21 17.71 -13.72
N LYS A 63 11.27 18.30 -12.97
CA LYS A 63 10.55 17.61 -11.89
C LYS A 63 9.08 17.43 -12.28
N LEU A 64 8.69 16.20 -12.49
CA LEU A 64 7.31 15.81 -12.74
C LEU A 64 6.49 15.74 -11.43
N PRO A 65 5.16 15.92 -11.48
CA PRO A 65 4.26 15.46 -10.43
C PRO A 65 4.50 13.99 -10.10
N ARG A 66 4.30 13.60 -8.86
CA ARG A 66 4.66 12.26 -8.36
C ARG A 66 3.97 11.13 -9.14
N THR A 67 2.68 11.27 -9.42
CA THR A 67 1.91 10.32 -10.22
C THR A 67 2.49 10.18 -11.64
N ALA A 68 2.82 11.31 -12.28
CA ALA A 68 3.45 11.29 -13.61
C ALA A 68 4.86 10.68 -13.58
N ALA A 69 5.65 11.01 -12.56
CA ALA A 69 6.99 10.47 -12.39
C ALA A 69 6.96 8.93 -12.25
N LEU A 70 6.03 8.40 -11.44
CA LEU A 70 5.85 6.96 -11.27
C LEU A 70 5.44 6.30 -12.59
N ALA A 71 4.39 6.80 -13.27
CA ALA A 71 3.91 6.20 -14.51
C ALA A 71 5.00 6.17 -15.59
N MET A 72 5.75 7.27 -15.75
CA MET A 72 6.86 7.35 -16.71
C MET A 72 8.04 6.44 -16.34
N ASN A 73 8.36 6.32 -15.06
CA ASN A 73 9.41 5.42 -14.58
C ASN A 73 9.04 3.96 -14.86
N LEU A 74 7.81 3.56 -14.55
CA LEU A 74 7.30 2.22 -14.85
C LEU A 74 7.32 1.94 -16.36
N LEU A 75 6.89 2.90 -17.20
CA LEU A 75 6.90 2.74 -18.65
C LEU A 75 8.32 2.47 -19.17
N ARG A 76 9.31 3.23 -18.70
CA ARG A 76 10.70 3.01 -19.06
C ARG A 76 11.17 1.60 -18.68
N HIS A 77 10.85 1.15 -17.47
CA HIS A 77 11.24 -0.19 -17.02
C HIS A 77 10.50 -1.30 -17.77
N ASP A 78 9.24 -1.10 -18.12
CA ASP A 78 8.45 -2.06 -18.88
C ASP A 78 9.03 -2.25 -20.30
N ILE A 79 9.34 -1.14 -21.00
CA ILE A 79 10.01 -1.16 -22.28
C ILE A 79 11.35 -1.92 -22.23
N ILE A 80 12.19 -1.63 -21.23
CA ILE A 80 13.47 -2.33 -21.04
C ILE A 80 13.25 -3.81 -20.78
N GLY A 81 12.29 -4.15 -19.92
CA GLY A 81 11.94 -5.53 -19.59
C GLY A 81 11.54 -6.33 -20.82
N HIS A 82 10.67 -5.78 -21.66
CA HIS A 82 10.26 -6.41 -22.91
C HIS A 82 11.43 -6.55 -23.91
N ALA A 83 12.26 -5.52 -24.06
CA ALA A 83 13.41 -5.54 -24.96
C ALA A 83 14.48 -6.57 -24.55
N THR A 84 14.61 -6.86 -23.24
CA THR A 84 15.62 -7.78 -22.68
C THR A 84 15.05 -9.15 -22.30
N GLY A 85 13.74 -9.35 -22.38
CA GLY A 85 13.05 -10.56 -21.92
C GLY A 85 13.07 -10.70 -20.38
N GLN A 86 13.32 -9.63 -19.62
CA GLN A 86 13.43 -9.65 -18.18
C GLN A 86 12.18 -9.09 -17.49
N LYS A 87 11.85 -9.65 -16.32
CA LYS A 87 10.81 -9.10 -15.45
C LYS A 87 11.29 -7.81 -14.78
N LEU A 88 10.36 -6.95 -14.38
CA LEU A 88 10.67 -5.73 -13.63
C LEU A 88 11.48 -5.99 -12.35
N SER A 89 11.27 -7.15 -11.69
CA SER A 89 12.05 -7.57 -10.51
C SER A 89 13.56 -7.71 -10.77
N ALA A 90 14.00 -7.89 -12.02
CA ALA A 90 15.43 -7.96 -12.35
C ALA A 90 16.16 -6.68 -11.94
N HIS A 91 15.49 -5.52 -12.05
CA HIS A 91 16.04 -4.24 -11.57
C HIS A 91 16.25 -4.24 -10.05
N ALA A 92 15.27 -4.74 -9.28
CA ALA A 92 15.41 -4.85 -7.83
C ALA A 92 16.52 -5.83 -7.43
N ILE A 93 16.61 -7.00 -8.12
CA ILE A 93 17.68 -7.98 -7.91
C ILE A 93 19.07 -7.34 -8.13
N ALA A 94 19.23 -6.52 -9.15
CA ALA A 94 20.49 -5.86 -9.46
C ALA A 94 20.94 -4.87 -8.38
N LYS A 95 20.01 -4.32 -7.60
CA LYS A 95 20.27 -3.32 -6.55
C LYS A 95 20.29 -3.90 -5.14
N LEU A 96 19.35 -4.80 -4.83
CA LEU A 96 19.17 -5.38 -3.49
C LEU A 96 19.84 -6.75 -3.34
N GLY A 97 20.29 -7.34 -4.44
CA GLY A 97 20.68 -8.75 -4.50
C GLY A 97 19.46 -9.67 -4.62
N PRO A 98 19.68 -10.96 -4.93
CA PRO A 98 18.60 -11.94 -5.02
C PRO A 98 17.97 -12.16 -3.64
N SER A 99 16.64 -12.18 -3.61
CA SER A 99 15.93 -12.64 -2.41
C SER A 99 15.74 -14.15 -2.48
N ASN A 100 16.17 -14.85 -1.45
CA ASN A 100 15.90 -16.28 -1.26
C ASN A 100 14.57 -16.54 -0.54
N ARG A 101 13.81 -15.48 -0.24
CA ARG A 101 12.52 -15.55 0.45
C ARG A 101 11.39 -15.67 -0.57
N ALA A 102 10.42 -16.53 -0.31
CA ALA A 102 9.13 -16.45 -0.97
C ALA A 102 8.45 -15.11 -0.61
N ALA A 103 7.58 -14.62 -1.49
CA ALA A 103 6.72 -13.49 -1.15
C ALA A 103 5.88 -13.84 0.10
N PRO A 104 5.63 -12.87 1.00
CA PRO A 104 4.73 -13.08 2.13
C PRO A 104 3.31 -13.46 1.67
N PRO A 105 2.49 -14.05 2.57
CA PRO A 105 1.08 -14.29 2.29
C PRO A 105 0.36 -12.99 1.90
N GLY A 106 -0.60 -13.10 0.99
CA GLY A 106 -1.44 -11.97 0.60
C GLY A 106 -2.31 -11.49 1.76
N CYS A 107 -2.61 -10.20 1.72
CA CYS A 107 -3.48 -9.53 2.66
C CYS A 107 -4.81 -9.17 1.99
N ARG A 108 -5.88 -9.07 2.77
CA ARG A 108 -7.15 -8.46 2.36
C ARG A 108 -7.55 -7.36 3.33
N SER A 109 -7.80 -6.20 2.75
CA SER A 109 -8.19 -4.98 3.48
C SER A 109 -9.70 -4.88 3.64
N PHE A 110 -10.14 -4.33 4.75
CA PHE A 110 -11.54 -4.04 5.03
C PHE A 110 -11.69 -2.55 5.31
N SER A 111 -12.64 -1.91 4.66
CA SER A 111 -13.02 -0.53 4.97
C SER A 111 -13.61 -0.43 6.38
N ILE A 112 -13.64 0.76 6.96
CA ILE A 112 -14.35 1.02 8.21
C ILE A 112 -15.82 0.59 8.03
N PRO A 113 -16.32 -0.37 8.84
CA PRO A 113 -17.66 -0.92 8.64
C PRO A 113 -18.75 0.06 9.08
N ASP A 114 -19.89 0.01 8.38
CA ASP A 114 -21.14 0.65 8.79
C ASP A 114 -22.02 -0.32 9.59
N ASP A 115 -21.85 -1.64 9.39
CA ASP A 115 -22.57 -2.73 10.05
C ASP A 115 -21.58 -3.84 10.45
N LEU A 116 -21.51 -4.11 11.74
CA LEU A 116 -20.56 -5.07 12.32
C LEU A 116 -20.94 -6.54 12.07
N ASP A 117 -22.23 -6.85 11.89
CA ASP A 117 -22.66 -8.22 11.60
C ASP A 117 -22.30 -8.59 10.15
N VAL A 118 -22.59 -7.68 9.20
CA VAL A 118 -22.18 -7.84 7.80
C VAL A 118 -20.66 -7.91 7.68
N PHE A 119 -19.96 -7.10 8.45
CA PHE A 119 -18.48 -7.13 8.51
C PHE A 119 -17.97 -8.47 9.04
N ALA A 120 -18.55 -9.00 10.12
CA ALA A 120 -18.16 -10.30 10.67
C ALA A 120 -18.30 -11.44 9.64
N ASP A 121 -19.37 -11.44 8.87
CA ASP A 121 -19.60 -12.44 7.82
C ASP A 121 -18.56 -12.32 6.71
N LYS A 122 -18.27 -11.10 6.23
CA LYS A 122 -17.21 -10.85 5.24
C LYS A 122 -15.83 -11.31 5.76
N VAL A 123 -15.49 -11.00 7.01
CA VAL A 123 -14.22 -11.43 7.63
C VAL A 123 -14.12 -12.95 7.67
N ARG A 124 -15.20 -13.64 8.08
CA ARG A 124 -15.24 -15.10 8.17
C ARG A 124 -15.04 -15.75 6.81
N ASP A 125 -15.69 -15.24 5.78
CA ASP A 125 -15.60 -15.75 4.41
C ASP A 125 -14.18 -15.53 3.84
N ILE A 126 -13.68 -14.30 3.87
CA ILE A 126 -12.37 -13.94 3.31
C ILE A 126 -11.22 -14.65 4.05
N SER A 127 -11.33 -14.88 5.36
CA SER A 127 -10.30 -15.57 6.15
C SER A 127 -10.13 -17.05 5.79
N GLN A 128 -11.04 -17.63 5.01
CA GLN A 128 -10.85 -18.99 4.48
C GLN A 128 -9.66 -19.06 3.50
N GLN A 129 -9.43 -18.00 2.75
CA GLN A 129 -8.35 -17.90 1.78
C GLN A 129 -7.16 -17.09 2.30
N PHE A 130 -7.41 -15.91 2.92
CA PHE A 130 -6.38 -14.97 3.34
C PHE A 130 -6.13 -15.04 4.85
N ARG A 131 -4.89 -15.35 5.23
CA ARG A 131 -4.47 -15.43 6.64
C ARG A 131 -3.99 -14.10 7.21
N VAL A 132 -3.86 -13.08 6.40
CA VAL A 132 -3.53 -11.71 6.81
C VAL A 132 -4.69 -10.81 6.43
N LEU A 133 -5.25 -10.10 7.42
CA LEU A 133 -6.39 -9.21 7.26
C LEU A 133 -6.01 -7.82 7.72
N LYS A 134 -6.27 -6.81 6.90
CA LYS A 134 -6.00 -5.41 7.23
C LYS A 134 -7.32 -4.69 7.51
N LEU A 135 -7.43 -4.07 8.66
CA LEU A 135 -8.63 -3.38 9.12
C LEU A 135 -8.38 -1.88 9.09
N LYS A 136 -9.21 -1.13 8.36
CA LYS A 136 -9.19 0.33 8.41
C LYS A 136 -9.90 0.80 9.68
N LEU A 137 -9.21 1.64 10.43
CA LEU A 137 -9.64 2.26 11.68
C LEU A 137 -9.58 3.79 11.57
N GLY A 138 -9.62 4.50 12.71
CA GLY A 138 -9.63 5.95 12.70
C GLY A 138 -10.99 6.50 12.26
N SER A 139 -12.06 5.81 12.62
CA SER A 139 -13.45 6.15 12.25
C SER A 139 -13.94 7.48 12.85
N GLY A 140 -13.23 8.04 13.83
CA GLY A 140 -13.67 9.14 14.68
C GLY A 140 -14.50 8.67 15.90
N ASP A 141 -14.76 7.36 16.01
CA ASP A 141 -15.42 6.70 17.13
C ASP A 141 -14.52 5.55 17.63
N LEU A 142 -13.85 5.76 18.78
CA LEU A 142 -12.96 4.75 19.36
C LEU A 142 -13.70 3.48 19.79
N GLY A 143 -14.99 3.57 20.07
CA GLY A 143 -15.84 2.42 20.37
C GLY A 143 -16.04 1.54 19.14
N LEU A 144 -16.31 2.15 17.98
CA LEU A 144 -16.41 1.46 16.71
C LEU A 144 -15.07 0.82 16.30
N ASP A 145 -13.97 1.56 16.43
CA ASP A 145 -12.63 1.04 16.11
C ASP A 145 -12.31 -0.21 16.96
N LEU A 146 -12.57 -0.16 18.27
CA LEU A 146 -12.38 -1.28 19.18
C LEU A 146 -13.29 -2.47 18.83
N ALA A 147 -14.56 -2.21 18.56
CA ALA A 147 -15.54 -3.22 18.19
C ALA A 147 -15.16 -3.91 16.87
N THR A 148 -14.67 -3.14 15.87
CA THR A 148 -14.20 -3.67 14.58
C THR A 148 -13.09 -4.70 14.78
N VAL A 149 -12.09 -4.39 15.61
CA VAL A 149 -10.98 -5.33 15.88
C VAL A 149 -11.46 -6.54 16.67
N SER A 150 -12.31 -6.34 17.67
CA SER A 150 -12.90 -7.44 18.46
C SER A 150 -13.68 -8.41 17.58
N VAL A 151 -14.57 -7.89 16.73
CA VAL A 151 -15.39 -8.68 15.82
C VAL A 151 -14.52 -9.42 14.81
N ALA A 152 -13.51 -8.77 14.23
CA ALA A 152 -12.58 -9.42 13.28
C ALA A 152 -11.80 -10.56 13.95
N ARG A 153 -11.29 -10.36 15.16
CA ARG A 153 -10.57 -11.39 15.91
C ARG A 153 -11.47 -12.57 16.23
N TYR A 154 -12.73 -12.32 16.62
CA TYR A 154 -13.69 -13.38 16.89
C TYR A 154 -14.07 -14.14 15.62
N ALA A 155 -14.27 -13.44 14.49
CA ALA A 155 -14.64 -14.05 13.21
C ALA A 155 -13.48 -14.82 12.56
N ALA A 156 -12.23 -14.40 12.79
CA ALA A 156 -11.01 -15.01 12.25
C ALA A 156 -9.92 -15.14 13.34
N PRO A 157 -10.05 -16.12 14.26
CA PRO A 157 -9.17 -16.24 15.45
C PRO A 157 -7.69 -16.40 15.12
N GLU A 158 -7.36 -17.07 14.02
CA GLU A 158 -5.98 -17.38 13.63
C GLU A 158 -5.37 -16.39 12.63
N ALA A 159 -6.13 -15.38 12.18
CA ALA A 159 -5.63 -14.42 11.21
C ALA A 159 -4.63 -13.46 11.84
N ALA A 160 -3.57 -13.11 11.13
CA ALA A 160 -2.74 -11.97 11.47
C ALA A 160 -3.51 -10.67 11.13
N LEU A 161 -3.72 -9.80 12.12
CA LEU A 161 -4.43 -8.54 11.93
C LEU A 161 -3.43 -7.40 11.77
N ILE A 162 -3.54 -6.66 10.70
CA ILE A 162 -2.90 -5.36 10.46
C ILE A 162 -3.96 -4.29 10.73
N LEU A 163 -3.66 -3.36 11.64
CA LEU A 163 -4.59 -2.29 11.99
C LEU A 163 -4.09 -0.98 11.38
N ASP A 164 -4.80 -0.47 10.39
CA ASP A 164 -4.42 0.77 9.69
C ASP A 164 -5.34 1.92 10.08
N VAL A 165 -4.77 2.85 10.81
CA VAL A 165 -5.50 4.00 11.39
C VAL A 165 -5.53 5.20 10.44
N ASN A 166 -4.65 5.22 9.43
CA ASN A 166 -4.45 6.36 8.52
C ASN A 166 -4.32 7.72 9.24
N GLY A 167 -3.67 7.73 10.42
CA GLY A 167 -3.47 8.93 11.22
C GLY A 167 -4.73 9.48 11.89
N GLY A 168 -5.76 8.66 12.05
CA GLY A 168 -7.08 9.08 12.54
C GLY A 168 -7.17 9.27 14.05
N TRP A 169 -6.16 8.88 14.86
CA TRP A 169 -6.18 9.07 16.32
C TRP A 169 -5.33 10.27 16.74
N GLY A 170 -5.80 11.00 17.78
CA GLY A 170 -4.98 11.95 18.52
C GLY A 170 -3.93 11.23 19.37
N MET A 171 -2.92 11.95 19.88
CA MET A 171 -1.82 11.36 20.65
C MET A 171 -2.28 10.54 21.86
N HIS A 172 -3.17 11.11 22.70
CA HIS A 172 -3.70 10.42 23.86
C HIS A 172 -4.57 9.20 23.46
N GLU A 173 -5.38 9.35 22.41
CA GLU A 173 -6.20 8.27 21.87
C GLU A 173 -5.34 7.14 21.32
N ALA A 174 -4.27 7.45 20.61
CA ALA A 174 -3.36 6.46 20.05
C ALA A 174 -2.73 5.59 21.14
N ALA A 175 -2.17 6.21 22.19
CA ALA A 175 -1.59 5.45 23.31
C ALA A 175 -2.63 4.55 23.99
N LEU A 176 -3.82 5.08 24.28
CA LEU A 176 -4.93 4.33 24.89
C LEU A 176 -5.40 3.17 24.02
N MET A 177 -5.56 3.41 22.70
CA MET A 177 -6.06 2.39 21.78
C MET A 177 -5.02 1.30 21.52
N ILE A 178 -3.74 1.65 21.41
CA ILE A 178 -2.65 0.66 21.27
C ILE A 178 -2.65 -0.29 22.47
N GLU A 179 -2.78 0.24 23.71
CA GLU A 179 -2.87 -0.57 24.92
C GLU A 179 -4.09 -1.51 24.88
N LYS A 180 -5.28 -0.97 24.62
CA LYS A 180 -6.52 -1.76 24.57
C LYS A 180 -6.49 -2.81 23.48
N LEU A 181 -6.01 -2.45 22.27
CA LEU A 181 -5.99 -3.34 21.11
C LEU A 181 -4.91 -4.43 21.23
N SER A 182 -3.89 -4.24 22.07
CA SER A 182 -2.89 -5.27 22.36
C SER A 182 -3.51 -6.60 22.87
N HIS A 183 -4.66 -6.53 23.52
CA HIS A 183 -5.39 -7.73 23.98
C HIS A 183 -5.89 -8.62 22.83
N TYR A 184 -6.05 -8.06 21.63
CA TYR A 184 -6.44 -8.80 20.43
C TYR A 184 -5.23 -9.30 19.63
N SER A 185 -4.02 -9.10 20.12
CA SER A 185 -2.76 -9.53 19.51
C SER A 185 -2.66 -9.19 18.02
N PRO A 186 -2.83 -7.91 17.60
CA PRO A 186 -2.58 -7.53 16.24
C PRO A 186 -1.10 -7.69 15.91
N ALA A 187 -0.79 -8.04 14.65
CA ALA A 187 0.58 -8.20 14.19
C ALA A 187 1.30 -6.85 14.15
N LEU A 188 0.61 -5.80 13.70
CA LEU A 188 1.12 -4.44 13.66
C LEU A 188 -0.02 -3.42 13.66
N ILE A 189 0.32 -2.18 14.03
CA ILE A 189 -0.53 -0.99 13.91
C ILE A 189 0.18 0.00 12.99
N GLU A 190 -0.50 0.36 11.91
CA GLU A 190 -0.01 1.25 10.87
C GLU A 190 -0.56 2.65 11.05
N GLN A 191 0.33 3.66 11.00
CA GLN A 191 0.04 5.08 11.05
C GLN A 191 -1.02 5.47 12.10
N PRO A 192 -0.76 5.24 13.40
CA PRO A 192 -1.75 5.54 14.45
C PRO A 192 -2.04 7.03 14.60
N ILE A 193 -1.04 7.89 14.36
CA ILE A 193 -1.12 9.35 14.52
C ILE A 193 -0.94 10.08 13.20
N HIS A 194 -1.47 11.30 13.11
CA HIS A 194 -1.43 12.07 11.87
C HIS A 194 0.00 12.48 11.48
N HIS A 195 0.39 12.24 10.22
CA HIS A 195 1.75 12.46 9.71
C HIS A 195 2.27 13.91 9.89
N ARG A 196 1.39 14.92 9.95
CA ARG A 196 1.78 16.33 10.16
C ARG A 196 2.29 16.64 11.58
N LEU A 197 2.16 15.71 12.51
CA LEU A 197 2.67 15.89 13.88
C LEU A 197 4.21 15.78 13.96
N GLY A 198 4.85 15.24 12.91
CA GLY A 198 6.30 15.17 12.84
C GLY A 198 6.91 13.99 13.59
N VAL A 199 8.24 13.97 13.63
CA VAL A 199 9.04 12.88 14.23
C VAL A 199 8.89 12.87 15.76
N GLU A 200 8.82 14.04 16.37
CA GLU A 200 8.70 14.23 17.83
C GLU A 200 7.45 13.54 18.38
N ALA A 201 6.36 13.52 17.60
CA ALA A 201 5.14 12.83 18.01
C ALA A 201 5.30 11.29 18.00
N TRP A 202 6.11 10.73 17.12
CA TRP A 202 6.44 9.31 17.14
C TRP A 202 7.32 8.94 18.33
N GLU A 203 8.27 9.81 18.71
CA GLU A 203 9.07 9.66 19.93
C GLU A 203 8.18 9.67 21.19
N GLU A 204 7.28 10.65 21.30
CA GLU A 204 6.31 10.75 22.40
C GLU A 204 5.39 9.52 22.45
N LEU A 205 4.85 9.10 21.32
CA LEU A 205 3.99 7.92 21.26
C LEU A 205 4.76 6.65 21.70
N ARG A 206 5.96 6.44 21.20
CA ARG A 206 6.79 5.28 21.58
C ARG A 206 7.08 5.27 23.09
N ALA A 207 7.35 6.43 23.69
CA ALA A 207 7.57 6.57 25.12
C ALA A 207 6.30 6.35 25.97
N SER A 208 5.12 6.54 25.38
CA SER A 208 3.82 6.45 26.07
C SER A 208 3.19 5.06 26.06
N ILE A 209 3.71 4.13 25.26
CA ILE A 209 3.15 2.78 25.13
C ILE A 209 4.04 1.71 25.79
N PRO A 210 3.46 0.59 26.27
CA PRO A 210 4.22 -0.51 26.84
C PRO A 210 5.23 -1.12 25.84
N GLY A 211 6.38 -1.61 26.33
CA GLY A 211 7.43 -2.21 25.51
C GLY A 211 7.04 -3.50 24.77
N ASN A 212 5.92 -4.12 25.17
CA ASN A 212 5.34 -5.32 24.53
C ASN A 212 4.14 -4.98 23.62
N SER A 213 3.98 -3.71 23.26
CA SER A 213 2.94 -3.28 22.32
C SER A 213 3.12 -3.91 20.94
N PRO A 214 2.05 -3.99 20.11
CA PRO A 214 2.16 -4.39 18.72
C PRO A 214 3.19 -3.55 17.96
N LEU A 215 3.73 -4.09 16.88
CA LEU A 215 4.68 -3.36 16.04
C LEU A 215 4.05 -2.08 15.49
N LEU A 216 4.79 -0.98 15.50
CA LEU A 216 4.36 0.30 14.94
C LEU A 216 4.96 0.52 13.56
N PHE A 217 4.11 0.74 12.57
CA PHE A 217 4.51 1.02 11.20
C PHE A 217 4.14 2.43 10.77
N ALA A 218 5.07 3.11 10.10
CA ALA A 218 4.81 4.40 9.47
C ALA A 218 4.38 4.21 8.01
N ASP A 219 3.30 4.87 7.59
CA ASP A 219 2.83 4.95 6.20
C ASP A 219 2.97 6.37 5.66
N GLU A 220 2.02 7.26 5.96
CA GLU A 220 2.03 8.64 5.47
C GLU A 220 3.18 9.47 6.03
N SER A 221 3.74 9.11 7.17
CA SER A 221 4.90 9.76 7.77
C SER A 221 6.22 9.47 7.07
N VAL A 222 6.29 8.41 6.24
CA VAL A 222 7.46 8.00 5.47
C VAL A 222 7.10 7.93 4.00
N GLN A 223 7.60 8.85 3.20
CA GLN A 223 7.31 8.91 1.76
C GLN A 223 8.53 8.58 0.90
N THR A 224 9.72 8.84 1.41
CA THR A 224 10.99 8.62 0.71
C THR A 224 12.01 7.94 1.63
N ALA A 225 13.09 7.41 1.05
CA ALA A 225 14.20 6.85 1.82
C ALA A 225 14.84 7.86 2.79
N ALA A 226 14.77 9.16 2.47
CA ALA A 226 15.33 10.22 3.33
C ALA A 226 14.56 10.41 4.65
N ASP A 227 13.28 9.99 4.71
CA ASP A 227 12.47 10.12 5.92
C ASP A 227 12.77 9.00 6.94
N VAL A 228 13.30 7.86 6.47
CA VAL A 228 13.49 6.65 7.28
C VAL A 228 14.44 6.87 8.47
N PRO A 229 15.63 7.46 8.33
CA PRO A 229 16.59 7.55 9.45
C PRO A 229 16.05 8.30 10.66
N ALA A 230 15.25 9.35 10.43
CA ALA A 230 14.69 10.16 11.52
C ALA A 230 13.61 9.42 12.31
N LEU A 231 12.84 8.56 11.67
CA LEU A 231 11.74 7.81 12.28
C LEU A 231 12.18 6.44 12.83
N ALA A 232 13.25 5.86 12.30
CA ALA A 232 13.70 4.51 12.63
C ALA A 232 13.83 4.21 14.14
N PRO A 233 14.26 5.16 15.02
CA PRO A 233 14.32 4.89 16.45
C PRO A 233 12.95 4.65 17.12
N PHE A 234 11.86 5.07 16.50
CA PHE A 234 10.53 5.12 17.11
C PHE A 234 9.52 4.16 16.48
N ILE A 235 9.86 3.53 15.36
CA ILE A 235 9.00 2.62 14.60
C ILE A 235 9.65 1.25 14.43
N ASP A 236 8.84 0.23 14.15
CA ASP A 236 9.30 -1.14 13.91
C ASP A 236 9.32 -1.48 12.41
N GLY A 237 8.63 -0.68 11.60
CA GLY A 237 8.56 -0.89 10.16
C GLY A 237 7.98 0.29 9.39
N VAL A 238 8.04 0.17 8.07
CA VAL A 238 7.56 1.17 7.12
C VAL A 238 6.65 0.53 6.08
N ASN A 239 5.59 1.23 5.68
CA ASN A 239 4.81 0.85 4.52
C ASN A 239 5.40 1.54 3.28
N ILE A 240 5.85 0.75 2.31
CA ILE A 240 6.42 1.21 1.03
C ILE A 240 5.35 1.08 -0.05
N LYS A 241 5.00 2.19 -0.70
CA LYS A 241 4.07 2.23 -1.83
C LYS A 241 4.74 2.95 -2.99
N LEU A 242 4.63 2.42 -4.20
CA LEU A 242 5.27 3.00 -5.39
C LEU A 242 4.90 4.47 -5.57
N LEU A 243 3.62 4.82 -5.37
CA LEU A 243 3.17 6.20 -5.51
C LEU A 243 3.85 7.13 -4.50
N LYS A 244 3.98 6.74 -3.24
CA LYS A 244 4.66 7.58 -2.24
C LYS A 244 6.11 7.84 -2.61
N CYS A 245 6.80 6.81 -3.05
CA CYS A 245 8.18 6.90 -3.49
C CYS A 245 8.34 7.69 -4.80
N GLY A 246 7.32 7.73 -5.64
CA GLY A 246 7.31 8.42 -6.93
C GLY A 246 8.01 7.67 -8.06
N SER A 247 8.62 6.52 -7.79
CA SER A 247 9.20 5.63 -8.80
C SER A 247 9.49 4.24 -8.22
N PHE A 248 9.63 3.25 -9.09
CA PHE A 248 10.11 1.91 -8.73
C PHE A 248 11.54 1.96 -8.18
N ASP A 249 12.40 2.76 -8.82
CA ASP A 249 13.80 2.95 -8.38
C ASP A 249 13.88 3.51 -6.95
N ALA A 250 13.04 4.49 -6.61
CA ALA A 250 12.99 5.08 -5.28
C ALA A 250 12.42 4.11 -4.23
N ALA A 251 11.46 3.25 -4.62
CA ALA A 251 10.95 2.20 -3.74
C ALA A 251 12.04 1.15 -3.44
N VAL A 252 12.84 0.76 -4.43
CA VAL A 252 14.02 -0.11 -4.23
C VAL A 252 15.02 0.53 -3.27
N ALA A 253 15.33 1.82 -3.43
CA ALA A 253 16.20 2.54 -2.51
C ALA A 253 15.62 2.59 -1.08
N MET A 254 14.31 2.81 -0.95
CA MET A 254 13.64 2.83 0.35
C MET A 254 13.69 1.47 1.05
N ILE A 255 13.55 0.36 0.32
CA ILE A 255 13.76 -0.99 0.85
C ILE A 255 15.17 -1.14 1.43
N ALA A 256 16.20 -0.73 0.68
CA ALA A 256 17.59 -0.80 1.14
C ALA A 256 17.78 -0.02 2.44
N THR A 257 17.34 1.25 2.46
CA THR A 257 17.46 2.11 3.65
C THR A 257 16.70 1.57 4.85
N ALA A 258 15.46 1.06 4.66
CA ALA A 258 14.70 0.44 5.75
C ALA A 258 15.45 -0.75 6.36
N ARG A 259 16.08 -1.60 5.52
CA ARG A 259 16.87 -2.74 5.98
C ARG A 259 18.17 -2.33 6.69
N GLU A 260 18.84 -1.26 6.25
CA GLU A 260 20.01 -0.68 6.95
C GLU A 260 19.65 -0.24 8.37
N HIS A 261 18.42 0.21 8.59
CA HIS A 261 17.86 0.59 9.90
C HIS A 261 17.15 -0.55 10.64
N SER A 262 17.27 -1.79 10.17
CA SER A 262 16.64 -2.99 10.77
C SER A 262 15.12 -2.92 10.86
N LEU A 263 14.46 -2.12 10.02
CA LEU A 263 13.01 -2.01 9.98
C LEU A 263 12.38 -3.15 9.17
N GLN A 264 11.20 -3.57 9.58
CA GLN A 264 10.34 -4.42 8.77
C GLN A 264 9.69 -3.60 7.64
N ILE A 265 9.31 -4.30 6.57
CA ILE A 265 8.72 -3.70 5.37
C ILE A 265 7.33 -4.29 5.14
N LEU A 266 6.34 -3.43 5.13
CA LEU A 266 5.04 -3.68 4.53
C LEU A 266 5.07 -3.08 3.13
N LEU A 267 4.86 -3.90 2.11
CA LEU A 267 4.73 -3.43 0.73
C LEU A 267 3.25 -3.23 0.44
N GLY A 268 2.83 -1.98 0.35
CA GLY A 268 1.45 -1.61 0.09
C GLY A 268 1.18 -1.13 -1.33
N CYS A 269 -0.10 -0.96 -1.63
CA CYS A 269 -0.60 -0.31 -2.84
C CYS A 269 -1.63 0.77 -2.49
N MET A 270 -2.12 1.45 -3.49
CA MET A 270 -3.36 2.23 -3.46
C MET A 270 -4.48 1.40 -4.09
N ILE A 271 -5.70 1.93 -4.15
CA ILE A 271 -6.72 1.33 -5.02
C ILE A 271 -6.35 1.71 -6.46
N GLU A 272 -5.90 0.72 -7.20
CA GLU A 272 -5.40 0.80 -8.57
C GLU A 272 -5.71 -0.51 -9.28
N THR A 273 -5.55 -0.58 -10.61
CA THR A 273 -5.86 -1.82 -11.35
C THR A 273 -4.79 -2.89 -11.15
N SER A 274 -5.03 -4.08 -11.69
CA SER A 274 -4.04 -5.16 -11.72
C SER A 274 -2.73 -4.73 -12.35
N LEU A 275 -2.70 -3.72 -13.23
CA LEU A 275 -1.47 -3.20 -13.84
C LEU A 275 -0.55 -2.56 -12.78
N GLY A 276 -1.06 -1.60 -12.01
CA GLY A 276 -0.27 -0.92 -10.97
C GLY A 276 0.10 -1.84 -9.82
N THR A 277 -0.87 -2.67 -9.36
CA THR A 277 -0.64 -3.62 -8.29
C THR A 277 0.41 -4.67 -8.68
N THR A 278 0.44 -5.14 -9.94
CA THR A 278 1.47 -6.06 -10.45
C THR A 278 2.85 -5.42 -10.44
N ALA A 279 2.95 -4.13 -10.82
CA ALA A 279 4.23 -3.43 -10.75
C ALA A 279 4.81 -3.42 -9.32
N ALA A 280 3.98 -3.14 -8.31
CA ALA A 280 4.40 -3.18 -6.92
C ALA A 280 4.81 -4.60 -6.48
N ALA A 281 4.08 -5.62 -6.92
CA ALA A 281 4.30 -7.01 -6.51
C ALA A 281 5.69 -7.57 -6.89
N HIS A 282 6.38 -6.95 -7.85
CA HIS A 282 7.78 -7.29 -8.16
C HIS A 282 8.74 -7.06 -6.99
N LEU A 283 8.36 -6.29 -5.98
CA LEU A 283 9.14 -6.03 -4.77
C LEU A 283 8.77 -6.96 -3.59
N ALA A 284 7.72 -7.78 -3.73
CA ALA A 284 7.22 -8.65 -2.65
C ALA A 284 8.29 -9.57 -2.01
N PRO A 285 9.28 -10.14 -2.75
CA PRO A 285 10.31 -10.98 -2.14
C PRO A 285 11.21 -10.28 -1.12
N TRP A 286 11.25 -8.95 -1.10
CA TRP A 286 12.02 -8.16 -0.12
C TRP A 286 11.19 -7.60 1.03
N ALA A 287 9.87 -7.81 1.02
CA ALA A 287 8.96 -7.41 2.07
C ALA A 287 8.81 -8.46 3.18
N ASP A 288 8.33 -8.04 4.35
CA ASP A 288 7.90 -8.92 5.46
C ASP A 288 6.39 -9.11 5.46
N TRP A 289 5.67 -8.12 4.93
CA TRP A 289 4.23 -8.09 4.76
C TRP A 289 3.89 -7.53 3.38
N ILE A 290 2.79 -8.00 2.78
CA ILE A 290 2.25 -7.41 1.54
C ILE A 290 0.77 -7.08 1.72
N ASP A 291 0.39 -5.89 1.23
CA ASP A 291 -0.96 -5.37 1.17
C ASP A 291 -1.20 -4.90 -0.28
N LEU A 292 -1.35 -5.90 -1.19
CA LEU A 292 -1.40 -5.72 -2.63
C LEU A 292 -2.76 -6.14 -3.19
N ASP A 293 -3.81 -5.68 -2.55
CA ASP A 293 -5.19 -6.07 -2.85
C ASP A 293 -6.02 -4.96 -3.53
N GLY A 294 -5.40 -3.83 -3.88
CA GLY A 294 -6.09 -2.66 -4.44
C GLY A 294 -6.95 -2.97 -5.66
N HIS A 295 -6.52 -3.89 -6.52
CA HIS A 295 -7.24 -4.31 -7.72
C HIS A 295 -8.54 -5.07 -7.43
N PHE A 296 -8.68 -5.72 -6.28
CA PHE A 296 -9.92 -6.42 -5.90
C PHE A 296 -11.12 -5.47 -5.70
N TYR A 297 -10.85 -4.19 -5.46
CA TYR A 297 -11.90 -3.19 -5.25
C TYR A 297 -12.36 -2.53 -6.55
N VAL A 298 -11.70 -2.80 -7.69
CA VAL A 298 -11.96 -2.14 -8.97
C VAL A 298 -12.92 -2.98 -9.81
N ALA A 299 -14.14 -2.47 -10.06
CA ALA A 299 -15.16 -3.14 -10.85
C ALA A 299 -14.83 -3.16 -12.36
N ASN A 300 -14.13 -2.15 -12.84
CA ASN A 300 -13.77 -1.99 -14.25
C ASN A 300 -12.26 -2.13 -14.49
N ASP A 301 -11.63 -3.06 -13.77
CA ASP A 301 -10.25 -3.45 -14.03
C ASP A 301 -10.16 -4.14 -15.40
N ASP A 302 -9.34 -3.59 -16.28
CA ASP A 302 -9.17 -4.03 -17.66
C ASP A 302 -7.82 -4.69 -17.92
N PHE A 303 -7.13 -5.10 -16.83
CA PHE A 303 -5.87 -5.84 -16.92
C PHE A 303 -5.93 -7.17 -16.17
N ASP A 304 -5.18 -8.16 -16.69
CA ASP A 304 -4.81 -9.37 -15.97
C ASP A 304 -3.37 -9.24 -15.49
N GLY A 305 -3.17 -9.34 -14.18
CA GLY A 305 -1.88 -9.20 -13.52
C GLY A 305 -1.64 -10.26 -12.46
N ILE A 306 -1.29 -9.82 -11.25
CA ILE A 306 -1.15 -10.72 -10.10
C ILE A 306 -2.47 -11.41 -9.78
N ALA A 307 -2.36 -12.60 -9.20
CA ALA A 307 -3.47 -13.36 -8.65
C ALA A 307 -3.06 -13.94 -7.28
N TYR A 308 -4.00 -14.57 -6.61
CA TYR A 308 -3.75 -15.31 -5.37
C TYR A 308 -4.31 -16.72 -5.49
N ASP A 309 -3.57 -17.70 -5.00
CA ASP A 309 -4.05 -19.09 -4.94
C ASP A 309 -5.08 -19.30 -3.81
N ALA A 310 -5.56 -20.53 -3.65
CA ALA A 310 -6.55 -20.88 -2.62
C ALA A 310 -6.06 -20.67 -1.18
N ASP A 311 -4.75 -20.60 -0.97
CA ASP A 311 -4.11 -20.35 0.32
C ASP A 311 -3.71 -18.86 0.50
N GLY A 312 -4.13 -17.98 -0.40
CA GLY A 312 -3.79 -16.56 -0.38
C GLY A 312 -2.34 -16.26 -0.71
N ARG A 313 -1.63 -17.15 -1.42
CA ARG A 313 -0.25 -16.90 -1.85
C ARG A 313 -0.25 -16.13 -3.15
N LEU A 314 0.64 -15.13 -3.22
CA LEU A 314 0.82 -14.31 -4.40
C LEU A 314 1.32 -15.13 -5.59
N LEU A 315 0.62 -15.03 -6.71
CA LEU A 315 0.98 -15.59 -8.00
C LEU A 315 1.38 -14.46 -8.96
N MET A 316 2.65 -14.45 -9.34
CA MET A 316 3.20 -13.48 -10.30
C MET A 316 3.07 -13.99 -11.73
N PRO A 317 2.69 -13.13 -12.70
CA PRO A 317 2.72 -13.52 -14.10
C PRO A 317 4.15 -13.86 -14.56
N ASP A 318 4.27 -14.86 -15.43
CA ASP A 318 5.56 -15.25 -16.01
C ASP A 318 5.76 -14.58 -17.38
N ARG A 319 5.90 -13.25 -17.37
CA ARG A 319 6.05 -12.40 -18.55
C ARG A 319 7.10 -11.31 -18.29
N PRO A 320 7.77 -10.79 -19.35
CA PRO A 320 8.72 -9.68 -19.22
C PRO A 320 8.03 -8.38 -18.81
N GLY A 321 8.83 -7.41 -18.39
CA GLY A 321 8.36 -6.11 -17.93
C GLY A 321 7.56 -6.23 -16.65
N ILE A 322 6.47 -5.48 -16.55
CA ILE A 322 5.49 -5.56 -15.45
C ILE A 322 4.75 -6.91 -15.51
N GLY A 323 4.48 -7.40 -16.69
CA GLY A 323 3.85 -8.69 -16.92
C GLY A 323 2.32 -8.69 -16.86
N ALA A 324 1.68 -7.57 -16.53
CA ALA A 324 0.24 -7.40 -16.70
C ALA A 324 -0.13 -7.22 -18.18
N ILE A 325 -1.27 -7.75 -18.60
CA ILE A 325 -1.76 -7.63 -19.99
C ILE A 325 -3.19 -7.12 -20.01
N PRO A 326 -3.61 -6.37 -21.04
CA PRO A 326 -5.00 -6.02 -21.23
C PRO A 326 -5.90 -7.25 -21.31
N ARG A 327 -7.12 -7.15 -20.77
CA ARG A 327 -8.20 -8.14 -20.90
C ARG A 327 -8.89 -8.06 -22.24
#